data_c44a0d6348c08153f8b6468787bb18a9
#
_entry.id   c44a0d6348c08153f8b6468787bb18a9
#
_cell.length_a   1.000
_cell.length_b   1.000
_cell.length_c   1.000
_cell.angle_alpha   90.00
_cell.angle_beta   90.00
_cell.angle_gamma   90.00
#
_symmetry.space_group_name_H-M   'P 1'
#
loop_
_entity.id
_entity.type
_entity.pdbx_description
1 polymer ?
#
loop_
_entity_poly.entity_id
_entity_poly.type
_entity_poly.pdbx_seq_one_letter_code
_entity_poly.pdbx_strand_id
1 'polypeptide(L)'
;DVYKRQFVGIVGLIDPPRDEAITAIADCRTAGITVKMITGDHKDTAAAIARQLHLADDPKAMTGAELDEVAEADLPSVARSVSVFARTNPEHKLRIVRALQSNGQVVAMTGDGVNDAPSLKQADVGVAMGRKGTEAAKEAAEMVLANDDFASIVAAVREGRTVYDNIR
;
A
#
# COMPACT_ATOMS: atom_id res chain seq x y z
N ASP A 1 -14.24 25.73 -37.20
CA ASP A 1 -15.18 24.64 -37.44
C ASP A 1 -15.73 24.13 -36.10
N VAL A 2 -16.61 24.89 -35.46
CA VAL A 2 -17.24 24.58 -34.17
C VAL A 2 -18.23 23.40 -34.31
N TYR A 3 -18.74 23.17 -35.49
CA TYR A 3 -19.80 22.19 -35.78
C TYR A 3 -19.29 20.73 -35.94
N LYS A 4 -17.97 20.49 -35.87
CA LYS A 4 -17.38 19.13 -36.07
C LYS A 4 -17.01 18.43 -34.76
N ARG A 5 -17.22 19.06 -33.58
CA ARG A 5 -16.96 18.47 -32.28
C ARG A 5 -18.27 17.96 -31.70
N GLN A 6 -18.54 16.70 -31.92
CA GLN A 6 -19.69 16.02 -31.32
C GLN A 6 -19.18 15.02 -30.27
N PHE A 7 -19.90 14.92 -29.16
CA PHE A 7 -19.67 13.85 -28.20
C PHE A 7 -20.05 12.52 -28.86
N VAL A 8 -19.07 11.65 -29.05
CA VAL A 8 -19.24 10.35 -29.72
C VAL A 8 -19.47 9.25 -28.70
N GLY A 9 -18.85 9.34 -27.52
CA GLY A 9 -18.98 8.34 -26.48
C GLY A 9 -17.86 8.44 -25.44
N ILE A 10 -17.96 7.64 -24.39
CA ILE A 10 -16.95 7.46 -23.37
C ILE A 10 -16.51 6.01 -23.39
N VAL A 11 -15.20 5.77 -23.36
CA VAL A 11 -14.61 4.45 -23.20
C VAL A 11 -13.92 4.42 -21.84
N GLY A 12 -14.24 3.43 -21.02
CA GLY A 12 -13.56 3.16 -19.75
C GLY A 12 -12.43 2.16 -19.96
N LEU A 13 -11.25 2.46 -19.45
CA LEU A 13 -10.12 1.54 -19.38
C LEU A 13 -9.88 1.21 -17.91
N ILE A 14 -9.75 -0.08 -17.61
CA ILE A 14 -9.42 -0.57 -16.27
C ILE A 14 -8.27 -1.55 -16.38
N ASP A 15 -7.32 -1.44 -15.43
CA ASP A 15 -6.29 -2.45 -15.19
C ASP A 15 -6.72 -3.24 -13.95
N PRO A 16 -7.20 -4.49 -14.11
CA PRO A 16 -7.72 -5.27 -13.00
C PRO A 16 -6.57 -5.70 -12.07
N PRO A 17 -6.86 -5.87 -10.76
CA PRO A 17 -5.91 -6.50 -9.85
C PRO A 17 -5.47 -7.88 -10.35
N ARG A 18 -4.21 -8.22 -10.09
CA ARG A 18 -3.67 -9.54 -10.42
C ARG A 18 -4.22 -10.59 -9.46
N ASP A 19 -4.52 -11.79 -9.96
CA ASP A 19 -5.04 -12.90 -9.15
C ASP A 19 -4.06 -13.30 -8.04
N GLU A 20 -2.74 -13.23 -8.31
CA GLU A 20 -1.70 -13.51 -7.34
C GLU A 20 -1.75 -12.51 -6.16
N ALA A 21 -2.09 -11.24 -6.41
CA ALA A 21 -2.24 -10.24 -5.35
C ALA A 21 -3.45 -10.54 -4.45
N ILE A 22 -4.57 -10.99 -5.04
CA ILE A 22 -5.76 -11.38 -4.26
C ILE A 22 -5.42 -12.54 -3.31
N THR A 23 -4.75 -13.56 -3.83
CA THR A 23 -4.31 -14.72 -3.04
C THR A 23 -3.34 -14.30 -1.93
N ALA A 24 -2.35 -13.49 -2.26
CA ALA A 24 -1.36 -13.01 -1.28
C ALA A 24 -1.99 -12.17 -0.16
N ILE A 25 -3.00 -11.34 -0.46
CA ILE A 25 -3.74 -10.58 0.55
C ILE A 25 -4.55 -11.50 1.47
N ALA A 26 -5.18 -12.55 0.93
CA ALA A 26 -5.88 -13.55 1.72
C ALA A 26 -4.91 -14.30 2.66
N ASP A 27 -3.72 -14.67 2.19
CA ASP A 27 -2.66 -15.27 2.99
C ASP A 27 -2.17 -14.32 4.11
N CYS A 28 -2.00 -13.02 3.80
CA CYS A 28 -1.69 -12.01 4.81
C CYS A 28 -2.74 -11.97 5.92
N ARG A 29 -4.04 -11.93 5.57
CA ARG A 29 -5.14 -11.94 6.55
C ARG A 29 -5.10 -13.17 7.44
N THR A 30 -4.89 -14.35 6.85
CA THR A 30 -4.76 -15.62 7.60
C THR A 30 -3.56 -15.60 8.54
N ALA A 31 -2.48 -14.94 8.14
CA ALA A 31 -1.27 -14.76 8.94
C ALA A 31 -1.38 -13.64 10.00
N GLY A 32 -2.54 -13.00 10.13
CA GLY A 32 -2.78 -11.87 11.05
C GLY A 32 -2.13 -10.57 10.62
N ILE A 33 -1.79 -10.44 9.34
CA ILE A 33 -1.18 -9.22 8.75
C ILE A 33 -2.28 -8.38 8.12
N THR A 34 -2.38 -7.12 8.54
CA THR A 34 -3.31 -6.16 7.93
C THR A 34 -2.62 -5.46 6.77
N VAL A 35 -3.18 -5.62 5.57
CA VAL A 35 -2.70 -4.92 4.36
C VAL A 35 -3.47 -3.61 4.21
N LYS A 36 -2.75 -2.53 3.89
CA LYS A 36 -3.31 -1.21 3.62
C LYS A 36 -2.86 -0.73 2.25
N MET A 37 -3.75 -0.06 1.55
CA MET A 37 -3.46 0.52 0.22
C MET A 37 -3.20 2.01 0.37
N ILE A 38 -2.08 2.46 -0.18
CA ILE A 38 -1.72 3.88 -0.27
C ILE A 38 -1.51 4.21 -1.75
N THR A 39 -2.29 5.13 -2.31
CA THR A 39 -2.28 5.41 -3.75
C THR A 39 -2.48 6.90 -4.07
N GLY A 40 -2.00 7.33 -5.23
CA GLY A 40 -2.33 8.63 -5.81
C GLY A 40 -3.69 8.69 -6.52
N ASP A 41 -4.37 7.56 -6.70
CA ASP A 41 -5.65 7.43 -7.40
C ASP A 41 -6.79 8.13 -6.67
N HIS A 42 -7.89 8.32 -7.40
CA HIS A 42 -9.13 8.84 -6.82
C HIS A 42 -9.71 7.87 -5.78
N LYS A 43 -10.34 8.42 -4.73
CA LYS A 43 -10.89 7.67 -3.59
C LYS A 43 -11.82 6.54 -4.03
N ASP A 44 -12.74 6.81 -4.96
CA ASP A 44 -13.72 5.82 -5.42
C ASP A 44 -13.07 4.69 -6.22
N THR A 45 -12.07 5.01 -7.06
CA THR A 45 -11.27 4.03 -7.79
C THR A 45 -10.50 3.13 -6.83
N ALA A 46 -9.79 3.73 -5.89
CA ALA A 46 -9.03 3.00 -4.88
C ALA A 46 -9.92 2.10 -4.00
N ALA A 47 -11.10 2.59 -3.60
CA ALA A 47 -12.07 1.81 -2.85
C ALA A 47 -12.66 0.64 -3.68
N ALA A 48 -12.88 0.83 -4.98
CA ALA A 48 -13.33 -0.24 -5.87
C ALA A 48 -12.27 -1.34 -6.02
N ILE A 49 -11.00 -0.95 -6.20
CA ILE A 49 -9.86 -1.89 -6.27
C ILE A 49 -9.70 -2.63 -4.93
N ALA A 50 -9.80 -1.95 -3.81
CA ALA A 50 -9.68 -2.56 -2.48
C ALA A 50 -10.76 -3.62 -2.22
N ARG A 51 -11.99 -3.40 -2.72
CA ARG A 51 -13.05 -4.42 -2.66
C ARG A 51 -12.74 -5.63 -3.53
N GLN A 52 -12.24 -5.43 -4.76
CA GLN A 52 -11.84 -6.52 -5.65
C GLN A 52 -10.68 -7.34 -5.07
N LEU A 53 -9.74 -6.69 -4.37
CA LEU A 53 -8.62 -7.32 -3.68
C LEU A 53 -9.04 -7.99 -2.35
N HIS A 54 -10.29 -7.84 -1.90
CA HIS A 54 -10.74 -8.28 -0.58
C HIS A 54 -9.84 -7.79 0.55
N LEU A 55 -9.38 -6.53 0.45
CA LEU A 55 -8.41 -5.93 1.37
C LEU A 55 -8.93 -5.91 2.82
N ALA A 56 -10.23 -5.69 3.00
CA ALA A 56 -10.98 -5.80 4.24
C ALA A 56 -12.44 -6.15 3.91
N ASP A 57 -13.21 -6.57 4.91
CA ASP A 57 -14.63 -6.90 4.73
C ASP A 57 -15.45 -5.64 4.35
N ASP A 58 -15.12 -4.49 4.96
CA ASP A 58 -15.63 -3.17 4.60
C ASP A 58 -14.47 -2.17 4.53
N PRO A 59 -13.79 -2.04 3.37
CA PRO A 59 -12.60 -1.21 3.25
C PRO A 59 -12.94 0.27 3.33
N LYS A 60 -12.60 0.90 4.46
CA LYS A 60 -12.72 2.34 4.66
C LYS A 60 -11.65 3.07 3.86
N ALA A 61 -12.06 4.07 3.09
CA ALA A 61 -11.17 4.90 2.28
C ALA A 61 -11.15 6.35 2.78
N MET A 62 -9.95 6.94 2.82
CA MET A 62 -9.68 8.32 3.21
C MET A 62 -8.76 8.97 2.18
N THR A 63 -8.95 10.25 1.89
CA THR A 63 -8.04 11.03 1.03
C THR A 63 -6.92 11.65 1.85
N GLY A 64 -5.82 12.05 1.17
CA GLY A 64 -4.75 12.83 1.80
C GLY A 64 -5.25 14.12 2.44
N ALA A 65 -6.17 14.84 1.79
CA ALA A 65 -6.78 16.06 2.35
C ALA A 65 -7.58 15.79 3.63
N GLU A 66 -8.37 14.71 3.67
CA GLU A 66 -9.08 14.29 4.89
C GLU A 66 -8.08 13.86 5.98
N LEU A 67 -6.94 13.27 5.62
CA LEU A 67 -5.87 12.90 6.56
C LEU A 67 -5.19 14.13 7.16
N ASP A 68 -5.05 15.22 6.40
CA ASP A 68 -4.45 16.47 6.88
C ASP A 68 -5.31 17.17 7.95
N GLU A 69 -6.61 16.92 7.94
CA GLU A 69 -7.55 17.44 8.95
C GLU A 69 -7.55 16.63 10.26
N VAL A 70 -6.92 15.43 10.26
CA VAL A 70 -6.85 14.58 11.45
C VAL A 70 -5.81 15.14 12.44
N ALA A 71 -6.24 15.35 13.69
CA ALA A 71 -5.32 15.73 14.76
C ALA A 71 -4.27 14.65 15.01
N GLU A 72 -3.03 15.03 15.30
CA GLU A 72 -1.92 14.09 15.52
C GLU A 72 -2.22 13.05 16.62
N ALA A 73 -2.97 13.42 17.65
CA ALA A 73 -3.39 12.50 18.72
C ALA A 73 -4.33 11.39 18.23
N ASP A 74 -5.15 11.66 17.19
CA ASP A 74 -6.14 10.73 16.64
C ASP A 74 -5.57 9.90 15.48
N LEU A 75 -4.46 10.37 14.90
CA LEU A 75 -3.86 9.77 13.71
C LEU A 75 -3.54 8.27 13.86
N PRO A 76 -3.01 7.78 15.01
CA PRO A 76 -2.77 6.36 15.21
C PRO A 76 -4.05 5.51 15.11
N SER A 77 -5.15 5.98 15.70
CA SER A 77 -6.45 5.31 15.65
C SER A 77 -7.02 5.29 14.22
N VAL A 78 -6.96 6.44 13.54
CA VAL A 78 -7.40 6.58 12.14
C VAL A 78 -6.56 5.68 11.23
N ALA A 79 -5.23 5.72 11.34
CA ALA A 79 -4.33 4.89 10.53
C ALA A 79 -4.62 3.40 10.71
N ARG A 80 -4.99 2.97 11.91
CA ARG A 80 -5.38 1.59 12.19
C ARG A 80 -6.70 1.20 11.52
N SER A 81 -7.71 2.07 11.56
CA SER A 81 -9.08 1.79 11.11
C SER A 81 -9.29 1.93 9.59
N VAL A 82 -8.51 2.79 8.92
CA VAL A 82 -8.60 3.05 7.48
C VAL A 82 -7.82 2.00 6.71
N SER A 83 -8.43 1.44 5.66
CA SER A 83 -7.83 0.42 4.80
C SER A 83 -7.18 1.02 3.54
N VAL A 84 -7.68 2.15 3.06
CA VAL A 84 -7.29 2.77 1.80
C VAL A 84 -7.00 4.25 2.00
N PHE A 85 -5.81 4.69 1.62
CA PHE A 85 -5.42 6.09 1.59
C PHE A 85 -5.23 6.51 0.13
N ALA A 86 -6.12 7.39 -0.35
CA ALA A 86 -6.19 7.85 -1.73
C ALA A 86 -5.69 9.29 -1.87
N ARG A 87 -5.23 9.68 -3.06
CA ARG A 87 -4.72 11.04 -3.32
C ARG A 87 -3.64 11.46 -2.31
N THR A 88 -2.78 10.52 -1.95
CA THR A 88 -1.69 10.76 -1.00
C THR A 88 -0.46 11.35 -1.68
N ASN A 89 0.28 12.13 -0.92
CA ASN A 89 1.62 12.60 -1.24
C ASN A 89 2.70 11.84 -0.41
N PRO A 90 3.99 12.05 -0.63
CA PRO A 90 5.05 11.37 0.13
C PRO A 90 5.00 11.62 1.63
N GLU A 91 4.60 12.82 2.06
CA GLU A 91 4.50 13.18 3.47
C GLU A 91 3.38 12.40 4.17
N HIS A 92 2.24 12.23 3.51
CA HIS A 92 1.14 11.38 4.00
C HIS A 92 1.61 9.94 4.24
N LYS A 93 2.39 9.37 3.30
CA LYS A 93 2.93 8.01 3.43
C LYS A 93 3.77 7.87 4.69
N LEU A 94 4.66 8.83 4.91
CA LEU A 94 5.52 8.87 6.09
C LEU A 94 4.71 9.01 7.40
N ARG A 95 3.70 9.89 7.43
CA ARG A 95 2.80 10.08 8.58
C ARG A 95 2.04 8.80 8.91
N ILE A 96 1.52 8.09 7.91
CA ILE A 96 0.78 6.82 8.09
C ILE A 96 1.70 5.76 8.70
N VAL A 97 2.92 5.59 8.18
CA VAL A 97 3.90 4.63 8.72
C VAL A 97 4.19 4.94 10.19
N ARG A 98 4.51 6.18 10.53
CA ARG A 98 4.79 6.60 11.92
C ARG A 98 3.58 6.38 12.84
N ALA A 99 2.38 6.68 12.36
CA ALA A 99 1.15 6.48 13.12
C ALA A 99 0.89 5.00 13.42
N LEU A 100 1.15 4.11 12.47
CA LEU A 100 1.04 2.66 12.69
C LEU A 100 2.09 2.15 13.66
N GLN A 101 3.34 2.61 13.55
CA GLN A 101 4.43 2.28 14.46
C GLN A 101 4.14 2.75 15.90
N SER A 102 3.54 3.94 16.07
CA SER A 102 3.17 4.46 17.40
C SER A 102 2.09 3.62 18.11
N ASN A 103 1.34 2.80 17.35
CA ASN A 103 0.42 1.77 17.87
C ASN A 103 1.15 0.47 18.29
N GLY A 104 2.47 0.42 18.24
CA GLY A 104 3.25 -0.79 18.50
C GLY A 104 3.20 -1.83 17.37
N GLN A 105 2.78 -1.44 16.18
CA GLN A 105 2.74 -2.32 15.01
C GLN A 105 4.10 -2.36 14.31
N VAL A 106 4.50 -3.54 13.86
CA VAL A 106 5.62 -3.71 12.93
C VAL A 106 5.10 -3.43 11.52
N VAL A 107 5.67 -2.44 10.85
CA VAL A 107 5.20 -1.94 9.56
C VAL A 107 6.18 -2.30 8.45
N ALA A 108 5.70 -3.06 7.45
CA ALA A 108 6.37 -3.21 6.18
C ALA A 108 5.79 -2.20 5.17
N MET A 109 6.64 -1.45 4.49
CA MET A 109 6.24 -0.48 3.46
C MET A 109 6.78 -0.92 2.11
N THR A 110 5.92 -0.95 1.09
CA THR A 110 6.33 -1.24 -0.28
C THR A 110 6.32 0.03 -1.13
N GLY A 111 7.29 0.19 -2.01
CA GLY A 111 7.35 1.34 -2.91
C GLY A 111 8.30 1.12 -4.09
N ASP A 112 8.14 1.91 -5.14
CA ASP A 112 8.94 1.83 -6.36
C ASP A 112 9.54 3.18 -6.78
N GLY A 113 9.05 4.28 -6.24
CA GLY A 113 9.43 5.63 -6.61
C GLY A 113 10.40 6.33 -5.65
N VAL A 114 11.05 7.38 -6.15
CA VAL A 114 11.86 8.29 -5.32
C VAL A 114 11.05 8.87 -4.16
N ASN A 115 9.77 9.12 -4.40
CA ASN A 115 8.84 9.67 -3.43
C ASN A 115 8.50 8.70 -2.28
N ASP A 116 8.81 7.42 -2.45
CA ASP A 116 8.59 6.39 -1.43
C ASP A 116 9.80 6.21 -0.50
N ALA A 117 10.97 6.64 -0.92
CA ALA A 117 12.22 6.43 -0.18
C ALA A 117 12.15 6.87 1.30
N PRO A 118 11.57 8.04 1.67
CA PRO A 118 11.45 8.41 3.09
C PRO A 118 10.56 7.46 3.90
N SER A 119 9.47 6.97 3.34
CA SER A 119 8.55 6.03 4.01
C SER A 119 9.09 4.59 4.03
N LEU A 120 9.83 4.18 2.99
CA LEU A 120 10.57 2.91 2.98
C LEU A 120 11.60 2.88 4.10
N LYS A 121 12.41 3.92 4.23
CA LYS A 121 13.43 4.04 5.27
C LYS A 121 12.84 4.16 6.69
N GLN A 122 11.65 4.72 6.82
CA GLN A 122 10.97 4.89 8.13
C GLN A 122 10.34 3.59 8.61
N ALA A 123 9.85 2.75 7.72
CA ALA A 123 9.20 1.49 8.05
C ALA A 123 10.17 0.55 8.80
N ASP A 124 9.63 -0.44 9.52
CA ASP A 124 10.45 -1.47 10.15
C ASP A 124 11.05 -2.42 9.10
N VAL A 125 10.38 -2.55 7.94
CA VAL A 125 10.89 -3.25 6.76
C VAL A 125 10.47 -2.48 5.51
N GLY A 126 11.40 -1.78 4.87
CA GLY A 126 11.21 -1.19 3.54
C GLY A 126 11.39 -2.26 2.47
N VAL A 127 10.46 -2.31 1.51
CA VAL A 127 10.48 -3.27 0.40
C VAL A 127 10.40 -2.53 -0.92
N ALA A 128 11.46 -2.56 -1.72
CA ALA A 128 11.50 -1.91 -3.03
C ALA A 128 11.24 -2.90 -4.17
N MET A 129 10.65 -2.41 -5.25
CA MET A 129 10.52 -3.17 -6.50
C MET A 129 11.89 -3.25 -7.20
N GLY A 130 12.26 -4.45 -7.67
CA GLY A 130 13.58 -4.68 -8.25
C GLY A 130 13.68 -4.27 -9.71
N ARG A 131 12.62 -4.52 -10.50
CA ARG A 131 12.57 -4.22 -11.94
C ARG A 131 12.10 -2.79 -12.20
N LYS A 132 11.00 -2.37 -11.56
CA LYS A 132 10.38 -1.06 -11.73
C LYS A 132 10.89 -0.02 -10.74
N GLY A 133 11.47 -0.45 -9.62
CA GLY A 133 11.93 0.43 -8.55
C GLY A 133 13.10 1.30 -8.99
N THR A 134 13.05 2.59 -8.59
CA THR A 134 14.16 3.51 -8.76
C THR A 134 15.32 3.14 -7.84
N GLU A 135 16.55 3.54 -8.18
CA GLU A 135 17.72 3.31 -7.33
C GLU A 135 17.54 3.91 -5.94
N ALA A 136 16.92 5.11 -5.84
CA ALA A 136 16.64 5.73 -4.55
C ALA A 136 15.69 4.89 -3.66
N ALA A 137 14.68 4.25 -4.25
CA ALA A 137 13.80 3.33 -3.52
C ALA A 137 14.56 2.07 -3.05
N LYS A 138 15.39 1.49 -3.92
CA LYS A 138 16.21 0.31 -3.61
C LYS A 138 17.24 0.58 -2.52
N GLU A 139 17.89 1.75 -2.55
CA GLU A 139 18.86 2.16 -1.52
C GLU A 139 18.19 2.45 -0.16
N ALA A 140 16.93 2.86 -0.17
CA ALA A 140 16.17 3.16 1.04
C ALA A 140 15.53 1.92 1.70
N ALA A 141 15.47 0.78 0.98
CA ALA A 141 14.78 -0.42 1.40
C ALA A 141 15.75 -1.47 1.95
N GLU A 142 15.30 -2.26 2.94
CA GLU A 142 16.02 -3.43 3.46
C GLU A 142 15.85 -4.66 2.55
N MET A 143 14.78 -4.70 1.75
CA MET A 143 14.48 -5.81 0.85
C MET A 143 14.17 -5.31 -0.56
N VAL A 144 14.66 -6.04 -1.57
CA VAL A 144 14.35 -5.77 -2.98
C VAL A 144 13.70 -6.98 -3.62
N LEU A 145 12.51 -6.80 -4.19
CA LEU A 145 11.75 -7.86 -4.87
C LEU A 145 12.22 -8.04 -6.31
N ALA A 146 12.98 -9.06 -6.61
CA ALA A 146 13.55 -9.29 -7.93
C ALA A 146 12.50 -9.46 -9.06
N ASN A 147 11.30 -9.90 -8.72
CA ASN A 147 10.19 -10.18 -9.66
C ASN A 147 9.06 -9.13 -9.63
N ASP A 148 9.13 -8.14 -8.73
CA ASP A 148 8.08 -7.13 -8.50
C ASP A 148 6.71 -7.74 -8.13
N ASP A 149 6.73 -8.89 -7.47
CA ASP A 149 5.52 -9.62 -7.10
C ASP A 149 5.26 -9.52 -5.60
N PHE A 150 4.10 -8.97 -5.24
CA PHE A 150 3.67 -8.85 -3.84
C PHE A 150 3.57 -10.22 -3.13
N ALA A 151 3.25 -11.30 -3.84
CA ALA A 151 3.20 -12.65 -3.27
C ALA A 151 4.56 -13.10 -2.70
N SER A 152 5.67 -12.58 -3.22
CA SER A 152 7.02 -12.85 -2.70
C SER A 152 7.24 -12.31 -1.30
N ILE A 153 6.54 -11.22 -0.91
CA ILE A 153 6.58 -10.69 0.47
C ILE A 153 5.95 -11.70 1.42
N VAL A 154 4.81 -12.26 1.05
CA VAL A 154 4.10 -13.25 1.86
C VAL A 154 4.94 -14.51 2.05
N ALA A 155 5.61 -14.96 0.99
CA ALA A 155 6.55 -16.08 1.06
C ALA A 155 7.72 -15.77 2.02
N ALA A 156 8.30 -14.57 1.94
CA ALA A 156 9.39 -14.14 2.84
C ALA A 156 8.93 -14.11 4.31
N VAL A 157 7.71 -13.61 4.59
CA VAL A 157 7.15 -13.63 5.95
C VAL A 157 6.97 -15.06 6.47
N ARG A 158 6.47 -15.97 5.63
CA ARG A 158 6.29 -17.40 5.98
C ARG A 158 7.62 -18.04 6.35
N GLU A 159 8.62 -17.88 5.48
CA GLU A 159 9.97 -18.41 5.72
C GLU A 159 10.62 -17.80 6.98
N GLY A 160 10.53 -16.48 7.16
CA GLY A 160 11.02 -15.79 8.34
C GLY A 160 10.41 -16.31 9.64
N ARG A 161 9.10 -16.58 9.66
CA ARG A 161 8.42 -17.19 10.81
C ARG A 161 8.90 -18.61 11.07
N THR A 162 9.07 -19.41 10.01
CA THR A 162 9.60 -20.78 10.12
C THR A 162 11.02 -20.79 10.71
N VAL A 163 11.89 -19.89 10.24
CA VAL A 163 13.24 -19.73 10.79
C VAL A 163 13.20 -19.33 12.27
N TYR A 164 12.35 -18.37 12.62
CA TYR A 164 12.20 -17.93 14.02
C TYR A 164 11.73 -19.06 14.93
N ASP A 165 10.74 -19.86 14.50
CA ASP A 165 10.21 -20.99 15.28
C ASP A 165 11.25 -22.10 15.46
N ASN A 166 12.16 -22.27 14.48
CA ASN A 166 13.24 -23.27 14.57
C ASN A 166 14.41 -22.83 15.48
N ILE A 167 14.55 -21.52 15.75
CA ILE A 167 15.62 -20.99 16.62
C ILE A 167 15.16 -20.95 18.09
N ARG A 168 13.88 -20.89 18.34
CA ARG A 168 13.26 -20.81 19.68
C ARG A 168 13.10 -22.20 20.31
#